data_28d00f5d3404f18e6c4a7d30db80d717
#
_entry.id   28d00f5d3404f18e6c4a7d30db80d717
#
_cell.length_a   1.000
_cell.length_b   1.000
_cell.length_c   1.000
_cell.angle_alpha   90.00
_cell.angle_beta   90.00
_cell.angle_gamma   90.00
#
_symmetry.space_group_name_H-M   'P 1'
#
loop_
_entity.id
_entity.type
_entity.pdbx_description
1 polymer ?
#
loop_
_entity_poly.entity_id
_entity_poly.type
_entity_poly.pdbx_seq_one_letter_code
_entity_poly.pdbx_strand_id
1 'polypeptide(L)'
;PIAGVLFAHEVILAHYALSAFVPIVMASVVGTIIARLTIGEFPAFLIPEYTISSYVEFPAFALLGLFAALVAIFFQLSLSTAERISLSYNLPIWLRPIIGGVLVGSIAIFFPEILGVGYDTTDNALKQNLSLSLLLALLLAKIIATSITLASRFGGGIFSPSLYLGACAGGAFGLIIASIYPLTASSHGLYAILGMGGVAAAVLGAP
;
A
#
# COMPACT_ATOMS: atom_id res chain seq x y z
N PRO A 1 19.35 1.77 1.06
CA PRO A 1 19.63 1.19 2.40
C PRO A 1 19.08 2.04 3.55
N ILE A 2 19.13 3.40 3.49
CA ILE A 2 18.72 4.27 4.61
C ILE A 2 17.25 4.03 5.02
N ALA A 3 16.32 4.02 4.06
CA ALA A 3 14.92 3.76 4.34
C ALA A 3 14.66 2.40 5.00
N GLY A 4 15.43 1.36 4.60
CA GLY A 4 15.33 0.03 5.23
C GLY A 4 15.79 0.03 6.69
N VAL A 5 16.81 0.81 7.01
CA VAL A 5 17.31 0.97 8.39
C VAL A 5 16.27 1.68 9.26
N LEU A 6 15.71 2.80 8.77
CA LEU A 6 14.67 3.55 9.48
C LEU A 6 13.41 2.70 9.68
N PHE A 7 12.97 2.01 8.63
CA PHE A 7 11.82 1.10 8.70
C PHE A 7 12.01 -0.01 9.76
N ALA A 8 13.21 -0.62 9.80
CA ALA A 8 13.49 -1.65 10.78
C ALA A 8 13.44 -1.12 12.22
N HIS A 9 13.97 0.07 12.47
CA HIS A 9 13.92 0.67 13.80
C HIS A 9 12.54 1.17 14.22
N GLU A 10 11.85 1.83 13.31
CA GLU A 10 10.59 2.52 13.61
C GLU A 10 9.40 1.56 13.59
N VAL A 11 9.30 0.73 12.57
CA VAL A 11 8.13 -0.14 12.36
C VAL A 11 8.30 -1.51 12.99
N ILE A 12 9.49 -2.13 12.86
CA ILE A 12 9.68 -3.51 13.33
C ILE A 12 10.08 -3.55 14.79
N LEU A 13 11.07 -2.75 15.19
CA LEU A 13 11.59 -2.76 16.56
C LEU A 13 10.85 -1.80 17.49
N ALA A 14 10.25 -0.75 16.95
CA ALA A 14 9.60 0.33 17.69
C ALA A 14 10.52 1.01 18.73
N HIS A 15 11.84 0.93 18.54
CA HIS A 15 12.81 1.60 19.38
C HIS A 15 14.16 1.82 18.67
N TYR A 16 14.88 2.86 19.08
CA TYR A 16 16.19 3.24 18.54
C TYR A 16 17.32 2.85 19.49
N ALA A 17 17.68 1.56 19.52
CA ALA A 17 18.82 1.10 20.29
C ALA A 17 20.09 1.08 19.44
N LEU A 18 21.18 1.69 19.94
CA LEU A 18 22.48 1.68 19.25
C LEU A 18 23.01 0.26 19.00
N SER A 19 22.72 -0.67 19.88
CA SER A 19 23.11 -2.09 19.74
C SER A 19 22.45 -2.76 18.55
N ALA A 20 21.22 -2.36 18.18
CA ALA A 20 20.51 -2.87 17.03
C ALA A 20 20.85 -2.08 15.73
N PHE A 21 21.27 -0.83 15.86
CA PHE A 21 21.53 0.04 14.72
C PHE A 21 22.62 -0.48 13.80
N VAL A 22 23.77 -0.86 14.38
CA VAL A 22 24.94 -1.31 13.60
C VAL A 22 24.64 -2.59 12.80
N PRO A 23 24.09 -3.66 13.37
CA PRO A 23 23.72 -4.86 12.60
C PRO A 23 22.70 -4.59 11.50
N ILE A 24 21.71 -3.72 11.73
CA ILE A 24 20.69 -3.39 10.75
C ILE A 24 21.29 -2.60 9.58
N VAL A 25 22.14 -1.63 9.86
CA VAL A 25 22.87 -0.88 8.81
C VAL A 25 23.70 -1.82 7.96
N MET A 26 24.49 -2.69 8.60
CA MET A 26 25.32 -3.66 7.89
C MET A 26 24.47 -4.60 7.03
N ALA A 27 23.40 -5.16 7.56
CA ALA A 27 22.51 -6.03 6.82
C ALA A 27 21.84 -5.31 5.62
N SER A 28 21.39 -4.07 5.82
CA SER A 28 20.76 -3.27 4.77
C SER A 28 21.75 -2.91 3.65
N VAL A 29 22.98 -2.54 3.98
CA VAL A 29 24.02 -2.20 3.00
C VAL A 29 24.45 -3.44 2.24
N VAL A 30 24.82 -4.52 2.94
CA VAL A 30 25.24 -5.78 2.30
C VAL A 30 24.14 -6.36 1.42
N GLY A 31 22.90 -6.40 1.90
CA GLY A 31 21.76 -6.85 1.12
C GLY A 31 21.55 -6.01 -0.14
N THR A 32 21.71 -4.69 -0.06
CA THR A 32 21.62 -3.80 -1.24
C THR A 32 22.75 -4.07 -2.24
N ILE A 33 23.98 -4.26 -1.77
CA ILE A 33 25.13 -4.58 -2.65
C ILE A 33 24.88 -5.91 -3.38
N ILE A 34 24.48 -6.95 -2.66
CA ILE A 34 24.22 -8.27 -3.24
C ILE A 34 23.07 -8.16 -4.27
N ALA A 35 21.98 -7.49 -3.93
CA ALA A 35 20.84 -7.31 -4.84
C ALA A 35 21.27 -6.59 -6.13
N ARG A 36 22.06 -5.52 -6.04
CA ARG A 36 22.55 -4.79 -7.21
C ARG A 36 23.49 -5.61 -8.08
N LEU A 37 24.35 -6.43 -7.47
CA LEU A 37 25.28 -7.29 -8.21
C LEU A 37 24.58 -8.47 -8.90
N THR A 38 23.47 -8.97 -8.34
CA THR A 38 22.79 -10.17 -8.86
C THR A 38 21.57 -9.87 -9.74
N ILE A 39 20.78 -8.87 -9.34
CA ILE A 39 19.49 -8.53 -10.00
C ILE A 39 19.64 -7.27 -10.86
N GLY A 40 20.57 -6.36 -10.48
CA GLY A 40 20.75 -5.06 -11.15
C GLY A 40 20.14 -3.90 -10.40
N GLU A 41 20.20 -2.71 -11.01
CA GLU A 41 19.74 -1.45 -10.41
C GLU A 41 18.31 -1.08 -10.89
N PHE A 42 17.39 -2.02 -10.79
CA PHE A 42 15.99 -1.75 -11.18
C PHE A 42 15.19 -1.24 -9.97
N PRO A 43 14.56 -0.05 -10.06
CA PRO A 43 13.65 0.42 -9.04
C PRO A 43 12.39 -0.44 -9.02
N ALA A 44 11.78 -0.60 -7.83
CA ALA A 44 10.54 -1.37 -7.68
C ALA A 44 9.35 -0.71 -8.40
N PHE A 45 9.37 0.62 -8.55
CA PHE A 45 8.37 1.40 -9.28
C PHE A 45 9.06 2.36 -10.23
N LEU A 46 8.56 2.43 -11.45
CA LEU A 46 9.00 3.43 -12.43
C LEU A 46 8.19 4.70 -12.22
N ILE A 47 8.73 5.60 -11.41
CA ILE A 47 8.08 6.87 -11.08
C ILE A 47 8.40 7.89 -12.18
N PRO A 48 7.41 8.39 -12.95
CA PRO A 48 7.60 9.49 -13.86
C PRO A 48 8.01 10.77 -13.10
N GLU A 49 8.66 11.71 -13.80
CA GLU A 49 8.97 13.02 -13.21
C GLU A 49 7.68 13.83 -13.08
N TYR A 50 7.31 14.14 -11.85
CA TYR A 50 6.17 14.98 -11.55
C TYR A 50 6.61 16.30 -10.95
N THR A 51 5.96 17.38 -11.42
CA THR A 51 6.15 18.72 -10.88
C THR A 51 4.85 19.22 -10.28
N ILE A 52 4.94 19.98 -9.21
CA ILE A 52 3.78 20.67 -8.62
C ILE A 52 3.41 21.82 -9.52
N SER A 53 2.18 21.83 -10.04
CA SER A 53 1.70 22.84 -10.99
C SER A 53 1.44 24.18 -10.31
N SER A 54 0.96 24.18 -9.07
CA SER A 54 0.62 25.41 -8.35
C SER A 54 0.70 25.23 -6.83
N TYR A 55 1.15 26.26 -6.12
CA TYR A 55 1.09 26.30 -4.65
C TYR A 55 -0.34 26.32 -4.08
N VAL A 56 -1.35 26.63 -4.90
CA VAL A 56 -2.77 26.58 -4.53
C VAL A 56 -3.25 25.15 -4.25
N GLU A 57 -2.46 24.15 -4.65
CA GLU A 57 -2.76 22.73 -4.40
C GLU A 57 -2.43 22.23 -2.97
N PHE A 58 -1.68 22.99 -2.17
CA PHE A 58 -1.34 22.55 -0.81
C PHE A 58 -2.55 22.16 0.05
N PRO A 59 -3.70 22.89 0.02
CA PRO A 59 -4.92 22.46 0.70
C PRO A 59 -5.43 21.09 0.18
N ALA A 60 -5.31 20.81 -1.11
CA ALA A 60 -5.70 19.52 -1.68
C ALA A 60 -4.79 18.38 -1.18
N PHE A 61 -3.49 18.62 -1.02
CA PHE A 61 -2.58 17.65 -0.40
C PHE A 61 -2.90 17.40 1.07
N ALA A 62 -3.29 18.43 1.83
CA ALA A 62 -3.76 18.26 3.20
C ALA A 62 -5.04 17.42 3.27
N LEU A 63 -6.00 17.67 2.37
CA LEU A 63 -7.22 16.85 2.24
C LEU A 63 -6.89 15.41 1.82
N LEU A 64 -5.92 15.20 0.94
CA LEU A 64 -5.43 13.86 0.60
C LEU A 64 -4.88 13.14 1.84
N GLY A 65 -4.15 13.83 2.72
CA GLY A 65 -3.67 13.27 3.98
C GLY A 65 -4.82 12.79 4.87
N LEU A 66 -5.88 13.58 5.01
CA LEU A 66 -7.10 13.18 5.75
C LEU A 66 -7.78 11.98 5.07
N PHE A 67 -7.87 11.99 3.75
CA PHE A 67 -8.45 10.86 3.01
C PHE A 67 -7.61 9.59 3.16
N ALA A 68 -6.29 9.70 3.11
CA ALA A 68 -5.37 8.58 3.36
C ALA A 68 -5.55 7.99 4.77
N ALA A 69 -5.72 8.84 5.79
CA ALA A 69 -6.01 8.40 7.15
C ALA A 69 -7.36 7.64 7.24
N LEU A 70 -8.40 8.12 6.56
CA LEU A 70 -9.69 7.41 6.51
C LEU A 70 -9.56 6.03 5.84
N VAL A 71 -8.82 5.94 4.74
CA VAL A 71 -8.55 4.67 4.06
C VAL A 71 -7.78 3.72 4.98
N ALA A 72 -6.77 4.21 5.70
CA ALA A 72 -6.00 3.43 6.65
C ALA A 72 -6.87 2.90 7.81
N ILE A 73 -7.73 3.75 8.40
CA ILE A 73 -8.68 3.36 9.44
C ILE A 73 -9.62 2.28 8.92
N PHE A 74 -10.19 2.49 7.73
CA PHE A 74 -11.11 1.52 7.13
C PHE A 74 -10.41 0.17 6.87
N PHE A 75 -9.18 0.19 6.39
CA PHE A 75 -8.37 -1.00 6.19
C PHE A 75 -8.09 -1.74 7.51
N GLN A 76 -7.65 -1.04 8.55
CA GLN A 76 -7.38 -1.64 9.87
C GLN A 76 -8.65 -2.21 10.52
N LEU A 77 -9.78 -1.51 10.40
CA LEU A 77 -11.08 -2.01 10.87
C LEU A 77 -11.52 -3.26 10.10
N SER A 78 -11.29 -3.31 8.79
CA SER A 78 -11.59 -4.49 7.96
C SER A 78 -10.75 -5.69 8.37
N LEU A 79 -9.44 -5.49 8.64
CA LEU A 79 -8.55 -6.54 9.13
C LEU A 79 -9.03 -7.10 10.48
N SER A 80 -9.27 -6.24 11.46
CA SER A 80 -9.70 -6.67 12.80
C SER A 80 -11.10 -7.31 12.78
N THR A 81 -12.00 -6.83 11.93
CA THR A 81 -13.33 -7.41 11.76
C THR A 81 -13.24 -8.80 11.14
N ALA A 82 -12.47 -8.97 10.07
CA ALA A 82 -12.27 -10.26 9.43
C ALA A 82 -11.62 -11.28 10.37
N GLU A 83 -10.66 -10.86 11.20
CA GLU A 83 -10.05 -11.71 12.21
C GLU A 83 -11.06 -12.13 13.27
N ARG A 84 -11.86 -11.21 13.81
CA ARG A 84 -12.94 -11.52 14.78
C ARG A 84 -13.93 -12.51 14.20
N ILE A 85 -14.37 -12.33 12.96
CA ILE A 85 -15.26 -13.25 12.26
C ILE A 85 -14.60 -14.63 12.14
N SER A 86 -13.36 -14.70 11.70
CA SER A 86 -12.62 -15.96 11.57
C SER A 86 -12.46 -16.69 12.90
N LEU A 87 -12.29 -15.97 14.02
CA LEU A 87 -12.16 -16.55 15.35
C LEU A 87 -13.51 -16.99 15.94
N SER A 88 -14.62 -16.36 15.57
CA SER A 88 -15.95 -16.73 16.06
C SER A 88 -16.44 -18.10 15.53
N TYR A 89 -15.94 -18.50 14.36
CA TYR A 89 -16.18 -19.83 13.83
C TYR A 89 -15.13 -20.80 14.35
N ASN A 90 -15.56 -21.87 15.08
CA ASN A 90 -14.68 -22.93 15.57
C ASN A 90 -14.17 -23.85 14.45
N LEU A 91 -13.64 -23.26 13.38
CA LEU A 91 -13.09 -23.99 12.27
C LEU A 91 -11.70 -24.55 12.59
N PRO A 92 -11.41 -25.80 12.22
CA PRO A 92 -10.07 -26.35 12.36
C PRO A 92 -9.05 -25.50 11.57
N ILE A 93 -7.85 -25.36 12.11
CA ILE A 93 -6.82 -24.45 11.59
C ILE A 93 -6.50 -24.72 10.10
N TRP A 94 -6.48 -25.99 9.70
CA TRP A 94 -6.18 -26.39 8.32
C TRP A 94 -7.27 -26.03 7.30
N LEU A 95 -8.52 -25.85 7.75
CA LEU A 95 -9.66 -25.52 6.87
C LEU A 95 -9.72 -24.01 6.57
N ARG A 96 -9.20 -23.15 7.46
CA ARG A 96 -9.21 -21.68 7.28
C ARG A 96 -8.51 -21.23 6.00
N PRO A 97 -7.28 -21.71 5.67
CA PRO A 97 -6.64 -21.34 4.41
C PRO A 97 -7.41 -21.80 3.17
N ILE A 98 -8.05 -22.98 3.23
CA ILE A 98 -8.85 -23.48 2.10
C ILE A 98 -10.02 -22.56 1.82
N ILE A 99 -10.79 -22.19 2.84
CA ILE A 99 -11.92 -21.27 2.70
C ILE A 99 -11.44 -19.89 2.22
N GLY A 100 -10.38 -19.36 2.85
CA GLY A 100 -9.80 -18.08 2.44
C GLY A 100 -9.30 -18.10 1.00
N GLY A 101 -8.65 -19.17 0.57
CA GLY A 101 -8.19 -19.34 -0.81
C GLY A 101 -9.33 -19.35 -1.83
N VAL A 102 -10.42 -20.04 -1.52
CA VAL A 102 -11.62 -20.06 -2.38
C VAL A 102 -12.24 -18.66 -2.47
N LEU A 103 -12.37 -17.95 -1.35
CA LEU A 103 -12.95 -16.60 -1.32
C LEU A 103 -12.07 -15.60 -2.10
N VAL A 104 -10.77 -15.57 -1.82
CA VAL A 104 -9.85 -14.67 -2.55
C VAL A 104 -9.76 -15.05 -4.03
N GLY A 105 -9.71 -16.34 -4.35
CA GLY A 105 -9.73 -16.82 -5.74
C GLY A 105 -11.00 -16.42 -6.48
N SER A 106 -12.16 -16.45 -5.82
CA SER A 106 -13.42 -15.98 -6.43
C SER A 106 -13.40 -14.48 -6.73
N ILE A 107 -12.82 -13.66 -5.85
CA ILE A 107 -12.64 -12.21 -6.12
C ILE A 107 -11.65 -12.00 -7.27
N ALA A 108 -10.57 -12.78 -7.30
CA ALA A 108 -9.53 -12.68 -8.31
C ALA A 108 -9.97 -13.04 -9.73
N ILE A 109 -11.06 -13.81 -9.88
CA ILE A 109 -11.67 -14.07 -11.20
C ILE A 109 -12.19 -12.78 -11.82
N PHE A 110 -12.74 -11.86 -11.02
CA PHE A 110 -13.27 -10.58 -11.49
C PHE A 110 -12.22 -9.46 -11.47
N PHE A 111 -11.28 -9.53 -10.53
CA PHE A 111 -10.24 -8.53 -10.31
C PHE A 111 -8.87 -9.22 -10.17
N PRO A 112 -8.27 -9.72 -11.27
CA PRO A 112 -6.98 -10.40 -11.21
C PRO A 112 -5.85 -9.51 -10.69
N GLU A 113 -6.00 -8.19 -10.78
CA GLU A 113 -5.04 -7.18 -10.33
C GLU A 113 -4.83 -7.18 -8.80
N ILE A 114 -5.72 -7.80 -8.03
CA ILE A 114 -5.56 -7.89 -6.57
C ILE A 114 -4.55 -8.97 -6.15
N LEU A 115 -4.19 -9.89 -7.05
CA LEU A 115 -3.29 -10.99 -6.74
C LEU A 115 -1.86 -10.51 -6.49
N GLY A 116 -1.16 -11.24 -5.64
CA GLY A 116 0.23 -10.98 -5.30
C GLY A 116 0.45 -9.62 -4.62
N VAL A 117 1.65 -9.08 -4.79
CA VAL A 117 2.08 -7.81 -4.20
C VAL A 117 1.37 -6.61 -4.83
N GLY A 118 1.00 -6.71 -6.13
CA GLY A 118 0.29 -5.67 -6.87
C GLY A 118 1.20 -4.59 -7.44
N TYR A 119 2.46 -4.91 -7.75
CA TYR A 119 3.40 -3.94 -8.34
C TYR A 119 2.90 -3.40 -9.67
N ASP A 120 2.39 -4.26 -10.55
CA ASP A 120 1.91 -3.84 -11.87
C ASP A 120 0.73 -2.86 -11.77
N THR A 121 -0.19 -3.11 -10.86
CA THR A 121 -1.34 -2.22 -10.64
C THR A 121 -0.90 -0.90 -10.02
N THR A 122 0.02 -0.95 -9.07
CA THR A 122 0.60 0.26 -8.45
C THR A 122 1.34 1.08 -9.50
N ASP A 123 2.15 0.46 -10.35
CA ASP A 123 2.87 1.12 -11.44
C ASP A 123 1.90 1.74 -12.46
N ASN A 124 0.82 1.04 -12.81
CA ASN A 124 -0.22 1.57 -13.68
C ASN A 124 -0.99 2.73 -13.05
N ALA A 125 -1.23 2.71 -11.73
CA ALA A 125 -1.83 3.84 -11.02
C ALA A 125 -0.89 5.05 -11.04
N LEU A 126 0.40 4.86 -10.83
CA LEU A 126 1.43 5.89 -10.93
C LEU A 126 1.51 6.46 -12.35
N LYS A 127 1.48 5.62 -13.37
CA LYS A 127 1.52 6.01 -14.79
C LYS A 127 0.20 6.57 -15.32
N GLN A 128 -0.82 6.69 -14.48
CA GLN A 128 -2.12 7.29 -14.83
C GLN A 128 -2.94 6.47 -15.86
N ASN A 129 -2.73 5.18 -15.93
CA ASN A 129 -3.38 4.29 -16.89
C ASN A 129 -4.73 3.73 -16.42
N LEU A 130 -5.15 4.04 -15.18
CA LEU A 130 -6.35 3.47 -14.57
C LEU A 130 -7.48 4.50 -14.48
N SER A 131 -8.71 4.06 -14.77
CA SER A 131 -9.90 4.89 -14.62
C SER A 131 -10.31 5.02 -13.14
N LEU A 132 -11.06 6.08 -12.82
CA LEU A 132 -11.56 6.32 -11.46
C LEU A 132 -12.37 5.14 -10.91
N SER A 133 -13.27 4.58 -11.73
CA SER A 133 -14.10 3.45 -11.33
C SER A 133 -13.27 2.20 -11.01
N LEU A 134 -12.23 1.94 -11.81
CA LEU A 134 -11.34 0.80 -11.59
C LEU A 134 -10.49 1.01 -10.33
N LEU A 135 -9.93 2.21 -10.12
CA LEU A 135 -9.16 2.53 -8.91
C LEU A 135 -9.96 2.31 -7.63
N LEU A 136 -11.23 2.76 -7.60
CA LEU A 136 -12.12 2.55 -6.44
C LEU A 136 -12.51 1.08 -6.27
N ALA A 137 -12.77 0.37 -7.34
CA ALA A 137 -13.09 -1.06 -7.30
C ALA A 137 -11.90 -1.88 -6.78
N LEU A 138 -10.68 -1.60 -7.27
CA LEU A 138 -9.45 -2.26 -6.86
C LEU A 138 -9.08 -1.92 -5.41
N LEU A 139 -9.31 -0.67 -4.97
CA LEU A 139 -9.13 -0.26 -3.58
C LEU A 139 -9.98 -1.15 -2.64
N LEU A 140 -11.28 -1.27 -2.91
CA LEU A 140 -12.19 -2.07 -2.09
C LEU A 140 -11.88 -3.57 -2.19
N ALA A 141 -11.66 -4.08 -3.40
CA ALA A 141 -11.34 -5.49 -3.62
C ALA A 141 -10.04 -5.90 -2.90
N LYS A 142 -9.01 -5.05 -2.93
CA LYS A 142 -7.74 -5.32 -2.24
C LYS A 142 -7.89 -5.31 -0.72
N ILE A 143 -8.67 -4.38 -0.16
CA ILE A 143 -8.98 -4.34 1.28
C ILE A 143 -9.63 -5.65 1.70
N ILE A 144 -10.67 -6.08 0.99
CA ILE A 144 -11.42 -7.31 1.30
C ILE A 144 -10.50 -8.54 1.15
N ALA A 145 -9.79 -8.65 0.03
CA ALA A 145 -8.92 -9.79 -0.24
C ALA A 145 -7.79 -9.92 0.80
N THR A 146 -7.16 -8.80 1.18
CA THR A 146 -6.10 -8.80 2.21
C THR A 146 -6.66 -9.18 3.57
N SER A 147 -7.84 -8.67 3.93
CA SER A 147 -8.49 -8.98 5.20
C SER A 147 -8.85 -10.48 5.30
N ILE A 148 -9.38 -11.06 4.23
CA ILE A 148 -9.67 -12.50 4.16
C ILE A 148 -8.36 -13.31 4.25
N THR A 149 -7.32 -12.91 3.52
CA THR A 149 -6.02 -13.59 3.49
C THR A 149 -5.42 -13.70 4.89
N LEU A 150 -5.32 -12.58 5.61
CA LEU A 150 -4.73 -12.55 6.95
C LEU A 150 -5.62 -13.25 7.98
N ALA A 151 -6.94 -13.07 7.93
CA ALA A 151 -7.89 -13.75 8.81
C ALA A 151 -7.89 -15.29 8.61
N SER A 152 -7.53 -15.75 7.43
CA SER A 152 -7.42 -17.17 7.07
C SER A 152 -6.07 -17.79 7.43
N ARG A 153 -5.19 -17.06 8.13
CA ARG A 153 -3.86 -17.53 8.55
C ARG A 153 -2.90 -17.83 7.39
N PHE A 154 -3.08 -17.18 6.23
CA PHE A 154 -2.04 -17.16 5.23
C PHE A 154 -0.87 -16.30 5.72
N GLY A 155 0.35 -16.69 5.36
CA GLY A 155 1.53 -15.85 5.54
C GLY A 155 1.41 -14.60 4.66
N GLY A 156 1.71 -13.44 5.23
CA GLY A 156 1.66 -12.16 4.52
C GLY A 156 1.88 -10.99 5.47
N GLY A 157 1.87 -9.78 4.90
CA GLY A 157 2.04 -8.53 5.63
C GLY A 157 1.09 -7.46 5.13
N ILE A 158 1.01 -6.37 5.87
CA ILE A 158 0.14 -5.22 5.57
C ILE A 158 0.87 -4.11 4.81
N PHE A 159 2.21 -4.15 4.73
CA PHE A 159 3.03 -3.09 4.12
C PHE A 159 2.74 -2.93 2.62
N SER A 160 2.92 -4.01 1.85
CA SER A 160 2.70 -3.94 0.41
C SER A 160 1.24 -3.64 0.02
N PRO A 161 0.23 -4.26 0.66
CA PRO A 161 -1.15 -3.83 0.46
C PRO A 161 -1.39 -2.35 0.79
N SER A 162 -0.76 -1.79 1.82
CA SER A 162 -0.95 -0.37 2.14
C SER A 162 -0.41 0.58 1.06
N LEU A 163 0.71 0.24 0.42
CA LEU A 163 1.24 0.98 -0.73
C LEU A 163 0.26 0.93 -1.91
N TYR A 164 -0.25 -0.26 -2.23
CA TYR A 164 -1.24 -0.46 -3.27
C TYR A 164 -2.52 0.37 -3.03
N LEU A 165 -3.05 0.28 -1.81
CA LEU A 165 -4.24 1.05 -1.41
C LEU A 165 -4.00 2.54 -1.51
N GLY A 166 -2.81 2.99 -1.10
CA GLY A 166 -2.40 4.39 -1.18
C GLY A 166 -2.29 4.89 -2.61
N ALA A 167 -1.73 4.09 -3.53
CA ALA A 167 -1.66 4.43 -4.94
C ALA A 167 -3.05 4.54 -5.58
N CYS A 168 -3.93 3.56 -5.31
CA CYS A 168 -5.30 3.59 -5.81
C CYS A 168 -6.12 4.76 -5.22
N ALA A 169 -6.03 4.99 -3.90
CA ALA A 169 -6.74 6.07 -3.22
C ALA A 169 -6.23 7.45 -3.68
N GLY A 170 -4.91 7.63 -3.73
CA GLY A 170 -4.30 8.88 -4.19
C GLY A 170 -4.60 9.17 -5.66
N GLY A 171 -4.48 8.16 -6.53
CA GLY A 171 -4.85 8.29 -7.94
C GLY A 171 -6.32 8.65 -8.16
N ALA A 172 -7.23 8.00 -7.42
CA ALA A 172 -8.66 8.32 -7.45
C ALA A 172 -8.93 9.75 -6.96
N PHE A 173 -8.32 10.15 -5.86
CA PHE A 173 -8.43 11.51 -5.32
C PHE A 173 -7.90 12.54 -6.32
N GLY A 174 -6.75 12.29 -6.94
CA GLY A 174 -6.17 13.17 -7.96
C GLY A 174 -7.07 13.34 -9.18
N LEU A 175 -7.73 12.28 -9.65
CA LEU A 175 -8.72 12.36 -10.73
C LEU A 175 -9.93 13.21 -10.35
N ILE A 176 -10.40 13.11 -9.10
CA ILE A 176 -11.50 13.94 -8.60
C ILE A 176 -11.07 15.41 -8.55
N ILE A 177 -9.88 15.71 -8.00
CA ILE A 177 -9.36 17.08 -7.96
C ILE A 177 -9.17 17.66 -9.35
N ALA A 178 -8.63 16.87 -10.30
CA ALA A 178 -8.47 17.31 -11.69
C ALA A 178 -9.80 17.61 -12.38
N SER A 179 -10.88 16.92 -11.99
CA SER A 179 -12.24 17.24 -12.51
C SER A 179 -12.81 18.55 -11.97
N ILE A 180 -12.42 18.95 -10.74
CA ILE A 180 -12.90 20.17 -10.08
C ILE A 180 -12.02 21.38 -10.48
N TYR A 181 -10.71 21.17 -10.57
CA TYR A 181 -9.72 22.21 -10.85
C TYR A 181 -8.82 21.84 -12.05
N PRO A 182 -9.35 21.78 -13.28
CA PRO A 182 -8.61 21.26 -14.44
C PRO A 182 -7.39 22.09 -14.85
N LEU A 183 -7.34 23.39 -14.50
CA LEU A 183 -6.26 24.29 -14.90
C LEU A 183 -5.10 24.37 -13.89
N THR A 184 -5.31 23.96 -12.65
CA THR A 184 -4.34 24.09 -11.55
C THR A 184 -3.94 22.77 -10.93
N ALA A 185 -4.68 21.69 -11.20
CA ALA A 185 -4.37 20.38 -10.66
C ALA A 185 -3.10 19.81 -11.29
N SER A 186 -2.18 19.36 -10.45
CA SER A 186 -1.06 18.53 -10.85
C SER A 186 -1.55 17.15 -11.33
N SER A 187 -0.65 16.40 -11.94
CA SER A 187 -0.99 15.07 -12.45
C SER A 187 -1.52 14.15 -11.34
N HIS A 188 -2.55 13.36 -11.63
CA HIS A 188 -3.09 12.42 -10.65
C HIS A 188 -2.08 11.31 -10.23
N GLY A 189 -1.01 11.09 -10.99
CA GLY A 189 0.10 10.25 -10.57
C GLY A 189 0.90 10.84 -9.39
N LEU A 190 1.02 12.17 -9.28
CA LEU A 190 1.61 12.81 -8.10
C LEU A 190 0.76 12.53 -6.86
N TYR A 191 -0.56 12.66 -6.97
CA TYR A 191 -1.48 12.30 -5.88
C TYR A 191 -1.40 10.81 -5.52
N ALA A 192 -1.17 9.92 -6.50
CA ALA A 192 -0.97 8.50 -6.25
C ALA A 192 0.29 8.23 -5.42
N ILE A 193 1.42 8.90 -5.70
CA ILE A 193 2.65 8.79 -4.90
C ILE A 193 2.44 9.30 -3.48
N LEU A 194 1.84 10.48 -3.33
CA LEU A 194 1.55 11.06 -2.02
C LEU A 194 0.59 10.17 -1.21
N GLY A 195 -0.42 9.60 -1.89
CA GLY A 195 -1.34 8.63 -1.29
C GLY A 195 -0.64 7.35 -0.85
N MET A 196 0.30 6.82 -1.65
CA MET A 196 1.13 5.67 -1.28
C MET A 196 1.84 5.90 0.05
N GLY A 197 2.57 7.01 0.17
CA GLY A 197 3.27 7.36 1.40
C GLY A 197 2.31 7.58 2.57
N GLY A 198 1.25 8.35 2.35
CA GLY A 198 0.27 8.70 3.38
C GLY A 198 -0.48 7.50 3.97
N VAL A 199 -0.99 6.59 3.12
CA VAL A 199 -1.70 5.38 3.60
C VAL A 199 -0.72 4.42 4.27
N ALA A 200 0.48 4.22 3.70
CA ALA A 200 1.47 3.34 4.31
C ALA A 200 1.92 3.85 5.69
N ALA A 201 2.23 5.15 5.81
CA ALA A 201 2.58 5.77 7.08
C ALA A 201 1.46 5.61 8.12
N ALA A 202 0.21 5.89 7.73
CA ALA A 202 -0.95 5.77 8.63
C ALA A 202 -1.24 4.33 9.06
N VAL A 203 -1.09 3.35 8.16
CA VAL A 203 -1.31 1.91 8.45
C VAL A 203 -0.23 1.35 9.37
N LEU A 204 1.02 1.77 9.15
CA LEU A 204 2.16 1.28 9.93
C LEU A 204 2.37 2.03 11.24
N GLY A 205 1.73 3.21 11.40
CA GLY A 205 1.98 4.09 12.53
C GLY A 205 3.37 4.73 12.51
N ALA A 206 3.94 4.90 11.32
CA ALA A 206 5.24 5.51 11.09
C ALA A 206 5.05 6.95 10.56
N PRO A 207 5.39 7.98 11.35
CA PRO A 207 5.25 9.39 10.96
C PRO A 207 6.21 9.80 9.83
#